data_258347e1c700bc6b3546196795c9c29b
#
_entry.id   258347e1c700bc6b3546196795c9c29b
#
_cell.length_a   1.000
_cell.length_b   1.000
_cell.length_c   1.000
_cell.angle_alpha   90.00
_cell.angle_beta   90.00
_cell.angle_gamma   90.00
#
_symmetry.space_group_name_H-M   'P 1'
#
loop_
_entity.id
_entity.type
_entity.pdbx_description
1 polymer ?
#
loop_
_entity_poly.entity_id
_entity_poly.type
_entity_poly.pdbx_seq_one_letter_code
_entity_poly.pdbx_strand_id
1 'polypeptide(L)'
;MTCDCFKLVVKVNHEFWAACDALAEISPQTGAVPLQLQVSQMGFFLGARLAAASEDALSFMQKQTPVCRREDAELAVSELMRALAYDTQRGTAPDVRRNFFDGKSAIYIDGVWANTELAETTTKQEIRYAAFPGFSGETIAYANPATGYVISNDGSERQIDACVRFLKYMLSKDVQEQIVTKTHQAPSNPNISDTWIHEQVPVLADAVQVCKQADLQILTLYSVLPAKSSAQLEQQLEELLRGKDVQRSVISIIADLEQERE
;
A
#
# COMPACT_ATOMS: atom_id res chain seq x y z
N MET A 1 -15.15 4.12 -29.04
CA MET A 1 -14.66 2.77 -28.77
C MET A 1 -14.66 2.61 -27.26
N THR A 2 -15.64 1.91 -26.72
CA THR A 2 -15.71 1.60 -25.28
C THR A 2 -14.63 0.57 -25.03
N CYS A 3 -13.58 0.95 -24.30
CA CYS A 3 -12.59 0.03 -23.81
C CYS A 3 -13.32 -0.88 -22.80
N ASP A 4 -13.57 -2.13 -23.16
CA ASP A 4 -14.00 -3.15 -22.22
C ASP A 4 -12.85 -3.29 -21.21
N CYS A 5 -13.03 -2.65 -20.05
CA CYS A 5 -12.08 -2.71 -18.97
C CYS A 5 -11.91 -4.16 -18.56
N PHE A 6 -10.71 -4.69 -18.74
CA PHE A 6 -10.32 -6.02 -18.31
C PHE A 6 -10.64 -6.17 -16.82
N LYS A 7 -11.65 -6.99 -16.51
CA LYS A 7 -11.84 -7.52 -15.15
C LYS A 7 -10.75 -8.58 -14.89
N LEU A 8 -9.51 -8.13 -14.77
CA LEU A 8 -8.42 -9.01 -14.43
C LEU A 8 -8.41 -9.17 -12.90
N VAL A 9 -8.98 -10.25 -12.41
CA VAL A 9 -8.76 -10.70 -11.03
C VAL A 9 -7.41 -11.41 -11.02
N VAL A 10 -6.35 -10.66 -10.77
CA VAL A 10 -4.99 -11.21 -10.63
C VAL A 10 -4.90 -11.91 -9.28
N LYS A 11 -4.77 -13.23 -9.26
CA LYS A 11 -4.66 -14.03 -8.02
C LYS A 11 -3.25 -14.56 -7.77
N VAL A 12 -2.44 -14.67 -8.80
CA VAL A 12 -1.09 -15.24 -8.71
C VAL A 12 -0.05 -14.34 -9.37
N ASN A 13 1.18 -14.41 -8.91
CA ASN A 13 2.27 -13.54 -9.35
C ASN A 13 2.49 -13.55 -10.88
N HIS A 14 2.41 -14.71 -11.53
CA HIS A 14 2.60 -14.79 -12.97
C HIS A 14 1.49 -14.07 -13.76
N GLU A 15 0.26 -14.07 -13.27
CA GLU A 15 -0.85 -13.31 -13.89
C GLU A 15 -0.63 -11.80 -13.76
N PHE A 16 -0.10 -11.34 -12.62
CA PHE A 16 0.26 -9.94 -12.44
C PHE A 16 1.30 -9.48 -13.48
N TRP A 17 2.34 -10.27 -13.66
CA TRP A 17 3.36 -9.94 -14.65
C TRP A 17 2.86 -10.07 -16.08
N ALA A 18 2.04 -11.06 -16.39
CA ALA A 18 1.39 -11.19 -17.70
C ALA A 18 0.47 -9.98 -17.98
N ALA A 19 -0.23 -9.47 -16.97
CA ALA A 19 -1.01 -8.24 -17.12
C ALA A 19 -0.12 -7.03 -17.39
N CYS A 20 0.99 -6.87 -16.68
CA CYS A 20 1.96 -5.81 -16.93
C CYS A 20 2.54 -5.90 -18.35
N ASP A 21 2.87 -7.11 -18.83
CA ASP A 21 3.36 -7.34 -20.20
C ASP A 21 2.31 -6.93 -21.24
N ALA A 22 1.06 -7.38 -21.10
CA ALA A 22 -0.02 -7.02 -22.00
C ALA A 22 -0.31 -5.51 -22.02
N LEU A 23 -0.23 -4.84 -20.86
CA LEU A 23 -0.35 -3.39 -20.75
C LEU A 23 0.82 -2.68 -21.43
N ALA A 24 2.03 -3.22 -21.32
CA ALA A 24 3.21 -2.66 -21.98
C ALA A 24 3.11 -2.74 -23.51
N GLU A 25 2.52 -3.80 -24.07
CA GLU A 25 2.29 -3.94 -25.51
C GLU A 25 1.36 -2.88 -26.08
N ILE A 26 0.34 -2.46 -25.31
CA ILE A 26 -0.62 -1.43 -25.74
C ILE A 26 -0.22 -0.01 -25.33
N SER A 27 0.79 0.15 -24.49
CA SER A 27 1.27 1.45 -24.00
C SER A 27 1.60 2.45 -25.13
N PRO A 28 2.26 2.05 -26.25
CA PRO A 28 2.53 2.96 -27.36
C PRO A 28 1.28 3.54 -28.02
N GLN A 29 0.15 2.83 -27.99
CA GLN A 29 -1.13 3.26 -28.57
C GLN A 29 -1.96 4.11 -27.59
N THR A 30 -1.89 3.80 -26.29
CA THR A 30 -2.70 4.44 -25.26
C THR A 30 -2.00 5.62 -24.60
N GLY A 31 -0.65 5.64 -24.62
CA GLY A 31 0.17 6.57 -23.86
C GLY A 31 0.17 6.30 -22.34
N ALA A 32 -0.53 5.25 -21.88
CA ALA A 32 -0.56 4.88 -20.47
C ALA A 32 0.57 3.92 -20.14
N VAL A 33 1.26 4.14 -19.01
CA VAL A 33 2.26 3.19 -18.51
C VAL A 33 1.58 2.07 -17.73
N PRO A 34 2.10 0.83 -17.77
CA PRO A 34 1.51 -0.30 -17.07
C PRO A 34 1.42 -0.09 -15.56
N LEU A 35 2.50 0.34 -14.94
CA LEU A 35 2.65 0.53 -13.50
C LEU A 35 3.52 1.74 -13.24
N GLN A 36 3.09 2.66 -12.38
CA GLN A 36 3.91 3.77 -11.91
C GLN A 36 4.14 3.67 -10.40
N LEU A 37 5.38 3.95 -9.99
CA LEU A 37 5.80 3.89 -8.60
C LEU A 37 6.52 5.18 -8.21
N GLN A 38 6.23 5.68 -7.02
CA GLN A 38 7.06 6.60 -6.27
C GLN A 38 7.55 5.94 -4.98
N VAL A 39 8.35 6.61 -4.20
CA VAL A 39 9.06 6.00 -3.05
C VAL A 39 8.14 5.25 -2.09
N SER A 40 7.01 5.83 -1.71
CA SER A 40 6.05 5.18 -0.80
C SER A 40 5.45 3.89 -1.41
N GLN A 41 5.11 3.91 -2.70
CA GLN A 41 4.58 2.73 -3.41
C GLN A 41 5.63 1.65 -3.58
N MET A 42 6.90 2.03 -3.79
CA MET A 42 8.02 1.07 -3.80
C MET A 42 8.14 0.35 -2.47
N GLY A 43 7.97 1.07 -1.34
CA GLY A 43 7.96 0.47 0.00
C GLY A 43 6.81 -0.51 0.21
N PHE A 44 5.60 -0.21 -0.27
CA PHE A 44 4.47 -1.14 -0.25
C PHE A 44 4.72 -2.35 -1.15
N PHE A 45 5.17 -2.13 -2.38
CA PHE A 45 5.47 -3.23 -3.28
C PHE A 45 6.53 -4.17 -2.68
N LEU A 46 7.63 -3.61 -2.20
CA LEU A 46 8.73 -4.35 -1.59
C LEU A 46 8.28 -5.17 -0.37
N GLY A 47 7.48 -4.58 0.52
CA GLY A 47 6.96 -5.28 1.70
C GLY A 47 6.02 -6.44 1.33
N ALA A 48 5.16 -6.28 0.31
CA ALA A 48 4.30 -7.35 -0.16
C ALA A 48 5.09 -8.49 -0.81
N ARG A 49 6.13 -8.17 -1.61
CA ARG A 49 7.01 -9.20 -2.20
C ARG A 49 7.82 -9.92 -1.14
N LEU A 50 8.28 -9.20 -0.13
CA LEU A 50 8.99 -9.78 0.99
C LEU A 50 8.11 -10.77 1.77
N ALA A 51 6.88 -10.38 2.11
CA ALA A 51 5.94 -11.25 2.80
C ALA A 51 5.60 -12.53 2.01
N ALA A 52 5.62 -12.46 0.68
CA ALA A 52 5.39 -13.60 -0.20
C ALA A 52 6.61 -14.53 -0.33
N ALA A 53 7.82 -14.09 0.03
CA ALA A 53 9.05 -14.81 -0.26
C ALA A 53 9.19 -16.11 0.53
N SER A 54 8.82 -16.10 1.82
CA SER A 54 8.87 -17.27 2.72
C SER A 54 8.03 -17.09 3.97
N GLU A 55 7.81 -18.15 4.73
CA GLU A 55 7.15 -18.08 6.05
C GLU A 55 7.95 -17.23 7.06
N ASP A 56 9.27 -17.26 7.00
CA ASP A 56 10.14 -16.44 7.86
C ASP A 56 9.99 -14.96 7.52
N ALA A 57 9.98 -14.61 6.23
CA ALA A 57 9.78 -13.25 5.77
C ALA A 57 8.35 -12.75 6.06
N LEU A 58 7.33 -13.60 5.99
CA LEU A 58 5.98 -13.26 6.43
C LEU A 58 5.96 -12.96 7.94
N SER A 59 6.59 -13.82 8.75
CA SER A 59 6.71 -13.60 10.21
C SER A 59 7.44 -12.30 10.53
N PHE A 60 8.45 -11.93 9.75
CA PHE A 60 9.12 -10.63 9.84
C PHE A 60 8.14 -9.49 9.51
N MET A 61 7.40 -9.56 8.42
CA MET A 61 6.43 -8.54 8.01
C MET A 61 5.22 -8.42 8.95
N GLN A 62 4.97 -9.45 9.77
CA GLN A 62 3.97 -9.44 10.85
C GLN A 62 4.57 -9.03 12.21
N LYS A 63 5.85 -8.69 12.25
CA LYS A 63 6.61 -8.31 13.47
C LYS A 63 6.67 -9.41 14.53
N GLN A 64 6.63 -10.66 14.11
CA GLN A 64 6.76 -11.85 14.96
C GLN A 64 8.23 -12.24 15.16
N THR A 65 9.08 -11.93 14.20
CA THR A 65 10.54 -12.07 14.27
C THR A 65 11.23 -10.75 13.89
N PRO A 66 12.38 -10.43 14.47
CA PRO A 66 13.17 -9.26 14.10
C PRO A 66 14.10 -9.49 12.91
N VAL A 67 14.20 -10.72 12.41
CA VAL A 67 15.17 -11.15 11.40
C VAL A 67 14.48 -11.38 10.07
N CYS A 68 15.08 -10.83 9.00
CA CYS A 68 14.73 -11.13 7.63
C CYS A 68 15.93 -11.80 6.95
N ARG A 69 15.72 -12.93 6.29
CA ARG A 69 16.79 -13.59 5.56
C ARG A 69 17.19 -12.78 4.33
N ARG A 70 18.50 -12.81 4.03
CA ARG A 70 19.05 -12.07 2.89
C ARG A 70 18.46 -12.53 1.56
N GLU A 71 18.24 -13.84 1.38
CA GLU A 71 17.65 -14.40 0.15
C GLU A 71 16.23 -13.87 -0.10
N ASP A 72 15.43 -13.69 0.96
CA ASP A 72 14.09 -13.16 0.86
C ASP A 72 14.11 -11.67 0.47
N ALA A 73 15.05 -10.90 1.03
CA ALA A 73 15.25 -9.51 0.66
C ALA A 73 15.76 -9.37 -0.80
N GLU A 74 16.66 -10.23 -1.24
CA GLU A 74 17.18 -10.28 -2.61
C GLU A 74 16.04 -10.57 -3.61
N LEU A 75 15.18 -11.56 -3.31
CA LEU A 75 14.01 -11.87 -4.13
C LEU A 75 13.06 -10.67 -4.23
N ALA A 76 12.71 -10.06 -3.10
CA ALA A 76 11.80 -8.92 -3.06
C ALA A 76 12.34 -7.71 -3.84
N VAL A 77 13.64 -7.42 -3.73
CA VAL A 77 14.30 -6.34 -4.47
C VAL A 77 14.36 -6.66 -5.97
N SER A 78 14.59 -7.92 -6.36
CA SER A 78 14.56 -8.31 -7.77
C SER A 78 13.19 -8.10 -8.41
N GLU A 79 12.11 -8.42 -7.68
CA GLU A 79 10.72 -8.16 -8.10
C GLU A 79 10.42 -6.65 -8.20
N LEU A 80 10.94 -5.84 -7.27
CA LEU A 80 10.83 -4.38 -7.34
C LEU A 80 11.55 -3.83 -8.58
N MET A 81 12.73 -4.35 -8.90
CA MET A 81 13.46 -3.95 -10.11
C MET A 81 12.69 -4.30 -11.38
N ARG A 82 12.03 -5.45 -11.39
CA ARG A 82 11.13 -5.83 -12.48
C ARG A 82 9.94 -4.86 -12.59
N ALA A 83 9.31 -4.50 -11.47
CA ALA A 83 8.21 -3.53 -11.46
C ALA A 83 8.64 -2.16 -12.02
N LEU A 84 9.82 -1.68 -11.63
CA LEU A 84 10.39 -0.42 -12.11
C LEU A 84 10.71 -0.42 -13.62
N ALA A 85 10.86 -1.57 -14.24
CA ALA A 85 11.06 -1.67 -15.69
C ALA A 85 9.80 -1.32 -16.50
N TYR A 86 8.61 -1.44 -15.91
CA TYR A 86 7.35 -1.03 -16.54
C TYR A 86 7.05 0.46 -16.42
N ASP A 87 7.75 1.19 -15.52
CA ASP A 87 7.61 2.63 -15.38
C ASP A 87 8.56 3.37 -16.34
N THR A 88 8.09 3.60 -17.55
CA THR A 88 8.86 4.34 -18.58
C THR A 88 9.01 5.82 -18.26
N GLN A 89 8.27 6.33 -17.29
CA GLN A 89 8.32 7.72 -16.81
C GLN A 89 8.96 7.85 -15.43
N ARG A 90 9.69 6.83 -15.01
CA ARG A 90 10.30 6.68 -13.70
C ARG A 90 11.05 7.95 -13.26
N GLY A 91 10.70 8.44 -12.07
CA GLY A 91 11.32 9.61 -11.47
C GLY A 91 11.05 10.95 -12.15
N THR A 92 10.27 10.98 -13.25
CA THR A 92 9.95 12.20 -13.99
C THR A 92 8.49 12.65 -13.81
N ALA A 93 7.61 11.74 -13.37
CA ALA A 93 6.22 12.06 -13.14
C ALA A 93 6.07 12.93 -11.88
N PRO A 94 5.50 14.15 -11.97
CA PRO A 94 5.36 15.03 -10.83
C PRO A 94 4.32 14.54 -9.82
N ASP A 95 3.33 13.77 -10.28
CA ASP A 95 2.23 13.24 -9.47
C ASP A 95 1.74 11.91 -10.05
N VAL A 96 2.23 10.82 -9.49
CA VAL A 96 1.92 9.45 -9.93
C VAL A 96 0.45 9.09 -9.63
N ARG A 97 -0.12 9.56 -8.51
CA ARG A 97 -1.53 9.34 -8.17
C ARG A 97 -2.44 10.02 -9.17
N ARG A 98 -2.16 11.27 -9.50
CA ARG A 98 -2.91 12.02 -10.49
C ARG A 98 -2.84 11.37 -11.87
N ASN A 99 -1.68 10.85 -12.25
CA ASN A 99 -1.53 10.12 -13.51
C ASN A 99 -2.44 8.89 -13.58
N PHE A 100 -2.57 8.16 -12.48
CA PHE A 100 -3.49 7.02 -12.40
C PHE A 100 -4.95 7.48 -12.57
N PHE A 101 -5.39 8.51 -11.85
CA PHE A 101 -6.75 9.04 -11.99
C PHE A 101 -7.04 9.62 -13.37
N ASP A 102 -6.04 10.16 -14.05
CA ASP A 102 -6.13 10.65 -15.41
C ASP A 102 -6.04 9.55 -16.48
N GLY A 103 -5.85 8.29 -16.09
CA GLY A 103 -5.70 7.14 -16.99
C GLY A 103 -4.36 7.05 -17.71
N LYS A 104 -3.33 7.74 -17.21
CA LYS A 104 -1.96 7.68 -17.72
C LYS A 104 -1.14 6.55 -17.12
N SER A 105 -1.66 5.89 -16.09
CA SER A 105 -1.13 4.66 -15.51
C SER A 105 -2.26 3.68 -15.30
N ALA A 106 -2.02 2.39 -15.61
CA ALA A 106 -3.06 1.36 -15.53
C ALA A 106 -3.13 0.70 -14.15
N ILE A 107 -1.99 0.57 -13.47
CA ILE A 107 -1.88 0.00 -12.13
C ILE A 107 -1.21 1.02 -11.21
N TYR A 108 -1.79 1.19 -10.03
CA TYR A 108 -1.26 2.06 -9.00
C TYR A 108 -1.38 1.40 -7.63
N ILE A 109 -0.35 1.53 -6.81
CA ILE A 109 -0.29 0.96 -5.47
C ILE A 109 -0.58 2.05 -4.47
N ASP A 110 -1.71 1.97 -3.77
CA ASP A 110 -2.09 2.96 -2.75
C ASP A 110 -3.04 2.32 -1.72
N GLY A 111 -3.54 3.15 -0.81
CA GLY A 111 -4.50 2.78 0.20
C GLY A 111 -5.78 3.61 0.13
N VAL A 112 -6.70 3.34 1.05
CA VAL A 112 -8.02 3.99 1.13
C VAL A 112 -7.95 5.52 1.30
N TRP A 113 -6.82 6.08 1.73
CA TRP A 113 -6.61 7.53 1.81
C TRP A 113 -6.65 8.22 0.45
N ALA A 114 -6.43 7.50 -0.65
CA ALA A 114 -6.58 8.02 -2.01
C ALA A 114 -8.05 8.28 -2.40
N ASN A 115 -9.01 7.66 -1.72
CA ASN A 115 -10.43 7.77 -2.04
C ASN A 115 -10.96 9.20 -1.93
N THR A 116 -10.43 10.03 -1.05
CA THR A 116 -10.83 11.44 -0.92
C THR A 116 -10.57 12.19 -2.23
N GLU A 117 -9.37 12.03 -2.79
CA GLU A 117 -8.98 12.64 -4.05
C GLU A 117 -9.71 12.00 -5.24
N LEU A 118 -9.89 10.67 -5.21
CA LEU A 118 -10.66 9.96 -6.24
C LEU A 118 -12.10 10.50 -6.36
N ALA A 119 -12.75 10.80 -5.23
CA ALA A 119 -14.10 11.36 -5.23
C ALA A 119 -14.20 12.75 -5.86
N GLU A 120 -13.11 13.50 -5.84
CA GLU A 120 -13.01 14.85 -6.43
C GLU A 120 -12.63 14.83 -7.92
N THR A 121 -12.21 13.66 -8.43
CA THR A 121 -11.83 13.54 -9.84
C THR A 121 -13.04 13.43 -10.76
N THR A 122 -12.89 13.90 -11.99
CA THR A 122 -13.89 13.74 -13.05
C THR A 122 -13.64 12.47 -13.89
N THR A 123 -12.82 11.58 -13.40
CA THR A 123 -12.49 10.35 -14.15
C THR A 123 -13.75 9.52 -14.42
N LYS A 124 -13.85 9.01 -15.64
CA LYS A 124 -14.91 8.06 -16.04
C LYS A 124 -14.44 6.62 -15.96
N GLN A 125 -13.22 6.40 -15.49
CA GLN A 125 -12.64 5.07 -15.41
C GLN A 125 -13.22 4.30 -14.22
N GLU A 126 -13.48 3.03 -14.43
CA GLU A 126 -13.86 2.11 -13.37
C GLU A 126 -12.59 1.71 -12.61
N ILE A 127 -12.43 2.22 -11.39
CA ILE A 127 -11.32 1.88 -10.50
C ILE A 127 -11.78 0.76 -9.56
N ARG A 128 -10.93 -0.24 -9.37
CA ARG A 128 -11.14 -1.38 -8.47
C ARG A 128 -9.93 -1.59 -7.59
N TYR A 129 -10.17 -2.04 -6.39
CA TYR A 129 -9.12 -2.52 -5.49
C TYR A 129 -8.80 -3.98 -5.76
N ALA A 130 -7.52 -4.33 -5.60
CA ALA A 130 -7.04 -5.71 -5.61
C ALA A 130 -5.97 -5.90 -4.53
N ALA A 131 -5.94 -7.10 -3.93
CA ALA A 131 -4.84 -7.50 -3.07
C ALA A 131 -3.59 -7.80 -3.90
N PHE A 132 -2.40 -7.71 -3.29
CA PHE A 132 -1.17 -8.15 -3.94
C PHE A 132 -1.21 -9.66 -4.15
N PRO A 133 -0.86 -10.18 -5.32
CA PRO A 133 -0.71 -11.60 -5.54
C PRO A 133 0.60 -12.10 -4.91
N GLY A 134 0.54 -13.18 -4.14
CA GLY A 134 1.72 -13.90 -3.67
C GLY A 134 2.31 -14.82 -4.74
N PHE A 135 3.41 -15.51 -4.39
CA PHE A 135 4.10 -16.39 -5.34
C PHE A 135 3.38 -17.72 -5.55
N SER A 136 2.65 -18.21 -4.54
CA SER A 136 1.99 -19.53 -4.53
C SER A 136 0.47 -19.47 -4.68
N GLY A 137 -0.09 -18.28 -4.94
CA GLY A 137 -1.53 -18.06 -5.18
C GLY A 137 -2.26 -17.44 -4.00
N GLU A 138 -1.58 -17.19 -2.88
CA GLU A 138 -2.10 -16.39 -1.77
C GLU A 138 -2.24 -14.92 -2.17
N THR A 139 -3.17 -14.24 -1.53
CA THR A 139 -3.40 -12.80 -1.69
C THR A 139 -2.95 -12.06 -0.43
N ILE A 140 -2.32 -10.89 -0.60
CA ILE A 140 -1.70 -10.12 0.49
C ILE A 140 -2.32 -8.73 0.53
N ALA A 141 -2.74 -8.30 1.72
CA ALA A 141 -3.20 -6.94 1.96
C ALA A 141 -2.50 -6.32 3.18
N TYR A 142 -2.42 -5.01 3.17
CA TYR A 142 -1.94 -4.25 4.31
C TYR A 142 -3.07 -4.01 5.31
N ALA A 143 -2.89 -4.51 6.53
CA ALA A 143 -3.81 -4.33 7.66
C ALA A 143 -3.13 -3.50 8.76
N ASN A 144 -2.56 -2.36 8.38
CA ASN A 144 -1.91 -1.48 9.34
C ASN A 144 -2.94 -0.53 9.97
N PRO A 145 -3.04 -0.43 11.30
CA PRO A 145 -3.73 0.69 11.93
C PRO A 145 -2.95 1.96 11.60
N ALA A 146 -3.36 2.63 10.52
CA ALA A 146 -2.59 3.70 9.90
C ALA A 146 -2.41 4.92 10.82
N THR A 147 -3.40 5.18 11.69
CA THR A 147 -3.40 6.38 12.53
C THR A 147 -4.04 6.05 13.87
N GLY A 148 -3.35 6.39 14.94
CA GLY A 148 -3.86 6.28 16.30
C GLY A 148 -3.78 7.61 17.03
N TYR A 149 -4.63 7.80 18.03
CA TYR A 149 -4.53 8.91 18.95
C TYR A 149 -3.79 8.47 20.21
N VAL A 150 -2.87 9.29 20.66
CA VAL A 150 -2.11 9.07 21.90
C VAL A 150 -2.41 10.21 22.85
N ILE A 151 -2.69 9.88 24.10
CA ILE A 151 -2.87 10.86 25.17
C ILE A 151 -1.57 10.92 25.97
N SER A 152 -0.95 12.11 26.09
CA SER A 152 0.19 12.30 26.99
C SER A 152 -0.25 12.11 28.43
N ASN A 153 0.60 11.43 29.23
CA ASN A 153 0.40 11.27 30.67
C ASN A 153 0.91 12.48 31.51
N ASP A 154 1.52 13.47 30.85
CA ASP A 154 2.07 14.67 31.52
C ASP A 154 0.99 15.72 31.83
N GLY A 155 -0.23 15.50 31.37
CA GLY A 155 -1.36 16.41 31.60
C GLY A 155 -1.96 16.25 33.00
N SER A 156 -2.62 17.32 33.48
CA SER A 156 -3.49 17.23 34.68
C SER A 156 -4.66 16.25 34.42
N GLU A 157 -5.23 15.68 35.48
CA GLU A 157 -6.41 14.79 35.37
C GLU A 157 -7.53 15.40 34.51
N ARG A 158 -7.79 16.71 34.69
CA ARG A 158 -8.80 17.42 33.90
C ARG A 158 -8.48 17.46 32.41
N GLN A 159 -7.21 17.60 32.04
CA GLN A 159 -6.78 17.55 30.63
C GLN A 159 -6.90 16.16 30.07
N ILE A 160 -6.46 15.14 30.80
CA ILE A 160 -6.58 13.73 30.40
C ILE A 160 -8.07 13.36 30.20
N ASP A 161 -8.93 13.73 31.14
CA ASP A 161 -10.39 13.52 31.04
C ASP A 161 -11.00 14.20 29.81
N ALA A 162 -10.55 15.41 29.49
CA ALA A 162 -11.00 16.13 28.30
C ALA A 162 -10.56 15.39 27.01
N CYS A 163 -9.31 14.91 26.95
CA CYS A 163 -8.81 14.10 25.84
C CYS A 163 -9.60 12.79 25.68
N VAL A 164 -9.86 12.08 26.78
CA VAL A 164 -10.67 10.85 26.75
C VAL A 164 -12.07 11.11 26.22
N ARG A 165 -12.72 12.18 26.66
CA ARG A 165 -14.06 12.58 26.15
C ARG A 165 -14.02 12.91 24.67
N PHE A 166 -13.00 13.63 24.22
CA PHE A 166 -12.79 13.93 22.80
C PHE A 166 -12.63 12.64 21.98
N LEU A 167 -11.81 11.69 22.45
CA LEU A 167 -11.63 10.41 21.74
C LEU A 167 -12.93 9.59 21.68
N LYS A 168 -13.68 9.53 22.79
CA LYS A 168 -15.01 8.88 22.80
C LYS A 168 -15.97 9.52 21.80
N TYR A 169 -15.94 10.85 21.67
CA TYR A 169 -16.72 11.57 20.66
C TYR A 169 -16.27 11.22 19.24
N MET A 170 -14.96 11.28 18.98
CA MET A 170 -14.40 10.93 17.66
C MET A 170 -14.69 9.48 17.23
N LEU A 171 -14.78 8.56 18.19
CA LEU A 171 -15.10 7.15 17.96
C LEU A 171 -16.61 6.86 17.98
N SER A 172 -17.46 7.85 18.25
CA SER A 172 -18.92 7.65 18.21
C SER A 172 -19.38 7.30 16.79
N LYS A 173 -20.49 6.56 16.68
CA LYS A 173 -21.03 6.12 15.39
C LYS A 173 -21.29 7.31 14.48
N ASP A 174 -21.95 8.34 14.96
CA ASP A 174 -22.33 9.52 14.16
C ASP A 174 -21.13 10.26 13.59
N VAL A 175 -20.04 10.40 14.35
CA VAL A 175 -18.81 11.06 13.87
C VAL A 175 -18.09 10.16 12.87
N GLN A 176 -18.03 8.86 13.13
CA GLN A 176 -17.39 7.91 12.22
C GLN A 176 -18.15 7.77 10.89
N GLU A 177 -19.48 7.82 10.90
CA GLU A 177 -20.30 7.91 9.68
C GLU A 177 -20.00 9.18 8.89
N GLN A 178 -19.79 10.31 9.56
CA GLN A 178 -19.37 11.55 8.89
C GLN A 178 -17.94 11.45 8.31
N ILE A 179 -17.03 10.79 9.00
CA ILE A 179 -15.67 10.52 8.47
C ILE A 179 -15.77 9.70 7.19
N VAL A 180 -16.48 8.57 7.22
CA VAL A 180 -16.68 7.73 6.02
C VAL A 180 -17.25 8.53 4.86
N THR A 181 -18.33 9.26 5.08
CA THR A 181 -19.03 9.97 3.99
C THR A 181 -18.27 11.18 3.45
N LYS A 182 -17.46 11.85 4.28
CA LYS A 182 -16.74 13.08 3.87
C LYS A 182 -15.31 12.82 3.41
N THR A 183 -14.65 11.79 3.96
CA THR A 183 -13.25 11.52 3.64
C THR A 183 -13.04 10.21 2.87
N HIS A 184 -14.09 9.40 2.74
CA HIS A 184 -14.06 8.08 2.11
C HIS A 184 -13.00 7.13 2.72
N GLN A 185 -12.72 7.31 4.01
CA GLN A 185 -11.80 6.47 4.76
C GLN A 185 -12.53 5.45 5.63
N ALA A 186 -11.86 4.33 5.90
CA ALA A 186 -12.43 3.25 6.70
C ALA A 186 -12.72 3.71 8.14
N PRO A 187 -13.89 3.35 8.71
CA PRO A 187 -14.22 3.69 10.07
C PRO A 187 -13.44 2.85 11.07
N SER A 188 -13.15 3.43 12.24
CA SER A 188 -12.60 2.71 13.40
C SER A 188 -13.70 2.14 14.31
N ASN A 189 -14.97 2.53 14.12
CA ASN A 189 -16.08 2.03 14.94
C ASN A 189 -16.66 0.74 14.35
N PRO A 190 -16.60 -0.40 15.07
CA PRO A 190 -17.06 -1.69 14.56
C PRO A 190 -18.60 -1.79 14.39
N ASN A 191 -19.36 -0.82 14.90
CA ASN A 191 -20.81 -0.78 14.76
C ASN A 191 -21.28 -0.17 13.42
N ILE A 192 -20.36 0.26 12.56
CA ILE A 192 -20.68 0.67 11.20
C ILE A 192 -20.60 -0.58 10.31
N SER A 193 -21.73 -0.95 9.71
CA SER A 193 -21.81 -2.17 8.91
C SER A 193 -21.21 -2.00 7.51
N ASP A 194 -20.68 -3.09 6.96
CA ASP A 194 -20.19 -3.12 5.58
C ASP A 194 -21.31 -2.80 4.57
N THR A 195 -22.55 -3.20 4.85
CA THR A 195 -23.71 -2.84 4.01
C THR A 195 -23.89 -1.33 3.95
N TRP A 196 -23.85 -0.66 5.09
CA TRP A 196 -23.96 0.79 5.14
C TRP A 196 -22.80 1.48 4.41
N ILE A 197 -21.55 0.98 4.58
CA ILE A 197 -20.38 1.51 3.84
C ILE A 197 -20.59 1.34 2.33
N HIS A 198 -21.09 0.18 1.90
CA HIS A 198 -21.37 -0.09 0.49
C HIS A 198 -22.41 0.86 -0.12
N GLU A 199 -23.45 1.17 0.64
CA GLU A 199 -24.49 2.11 0.21
C GLU A 199 -23.99 3.54 0.12
N GLN A 200 -23.10 3.96 1.04
CA GLN A 200 -22.61 5.35 1.10
C GLN A 200 -21.37 5.60 0.25
N VAL A 201 -20.41 4.67 0.24
CA VAL A 201 -19.10 4.82 -0.44
C VAL A 201 -18.68 3.47 -1.05
N PRO A 202 -19.24 3.07 -2.21
CA PRO A 202 -18.98 1.76 -2.82
C PRO A 202 -17.51 1.45 -3.05
N VAL A 203 -16.69 2.43 -3.43
CA VAL A 203 -15.25 2.24 -3.64
C VAL A 203 -14.51 1.89 -2.35
N LEU A 204 -14.93 2.44 -1.21
CA LEU A 204 -14.38 2.08 0.09
C LEU A 204 -14.81 0.66 0.50
N ALA A 205 -16.06 0.30 0.22
CA ALA A 205 -16.54 -1.06 0.48
C ALA A 205 -15.74 -2.11 -0.31
N ASP A 206 -15.39 -1.82 -1.57
CA ASP A 206 -14.52 -2.66 -2.38
C ASP A 206 -13.15 -2.87 -1.71
N ALA A 207 -12.50 -1.79 -1.28
CA ALA A 207 -11.22 -1.84 -0.57
C ALA A 207 -11.29 -2.64 0.76
N VAL A 208 -12.33 -2.41 1.55
CA VAL A 208 -12.56 -3.11 2.82
C VAL A 208 -12.76 -4.62 2.58
N GLN A 209 -13.52 -4.97 1.54
CA GLN A 209 -13.77 -6.36 1.17
C GLN A 209 -12.49 -7.05 0.72
N VAL A 210 -11.69 -6.41 -0.14
CA VAL A 210 -10.38 -6.92 -0.57
C VAL A 210 -9.46 -7.18 0.63
N CYS A 211 -9.38 -6.24 1.56
CA CYS A 211 -8.56 -6.40 2.76
C CYS A 211 -9.04 -7.56 3.66
N LYS A 212 -10.36 -7.71 3.85
CA LYS A 212 -10.94 -8.80 4.67
C LYS A 212 -10.79 -10.19 4.04
N GLN A 213 -10.77 -10.25 2.72
CA GLN A 213 -10.67 -11.51 1.96
C GLN A 213 -9.25 -11.93 1.65
N ALA A 214 -8.26 -11.05 1.86
CA ALA A 214 -6.87 -11.39 1.65
C ALA A 214 -6.44 -12.53 2.58
N ASP A 215 -5.73 -13.51 2.02
CA ASP A 215 -5.24 -14.67 2.75
C ASP A 215 -4.21 -14.29 3.82
N LEU A 216 -3.39 -13.28 3.51
CA LEU A 216 -2.34 -12.78 4.38
C LEU A 216 -2.53 -11.29 4.65
N GLN A 217 -2.42 -10.90 5.92
CA GLN A 217 -2.42 -9.50 6.34
C GLN A 217 -1.06 -9.15 6.94
N ILE A 218 -0.48 -8.05 6.47
CA ILE A 218 0.86 -7.61 6.86
C ILE A 218 0.87 -6.15 7.30
N LEU A 219 1.93 -5.78 8.02
CA LEU A 219 2.24 -4.39 8.35
C LEU A 219 3.01 -3.73 7.20
N THR A 220 3.10 -2.41 7.19
CA THR A 220 4.01 -1.72 6.27
C THR A 220 5.45 -1.98 6.65
N LEU A 221 6.34 -2.06 5.68
CA LEU A 221 7.77 -2.26 5.92
C LEU A 221 8.34 -1.17 6.84
N TYR A 222 7.89 0.07 6.68
CA TYR A 222 8.25 1.19 7.57
C TYR A 222 7.79 1.03 9.03
N SER A 223 6.74 0.24 9.28
CA SER A 223 6.28 -0.09 10.64
C SER A 223 7.06 -1.26 11.25
N VAL A 224 7.64 -2.10 10.42
CA VAL A 224 8.41 -3.28 10.85
C VAL A 224 9.85 -2.92 11.16
N LEU A 225 10.47 -2.10 10.32
CA LEU A 225 11.84 -1.66 10.47
C LEU A 225 12.02 -0.69 11.66
N PRO A 226 13.21 -0.66 12.31
CA PRO A 226 13.60 0.44 13.19
C PRO A 226 13.53 1.79 12.47
N ALA A 227 13.29 2.88 13.22
CA ALA A 227 13.10 4.21 12.62
C ALA A 227 14.30 4.67 11.77
N LYS A 228 15.54 4.38 12.21
CA LYS A 228 16.76 4.69 11.46
C LYS A 228 16.83 3.93 10.14
N SER A 229 16.56 2.61 10.18
CA SER A 229 16.56 1.77 8.99
C SER A 229 15.44 2.15 8.02
N SER A 230 14.25 2.54 8.54
CA SER A 230 13.16 3.08 7.73
C SER A 230 13.56 4.34 6.96
N ALA A 231 14.22 5.31 7.62
CA ALA A 231 14.70 6.53 6.98
C ALA A 231 15.79 6.26 5.94
N GLN A 232 16.70 5.33 6.23
CA GLN A 232 17.73 4.90 5.29
C GLN A 232 17.12 4.20 4.08
N LEU A 233 16.12 3.32 4.28
CA LEU A 233 15.41 2.66 3.20
C LEU A 233 14.75 3.68 2.27
N GLU A 234 14.04 4.66 2.83
CA GLU A 234 13.38 5.71 2.04
C GLU A 234 14.39 6.46 1.15
N GLN A 235 15.54 6.86 1.72
CA GLN A 235 16.62 7.49 0.96
C GLN A 235 17.15 6.58 -0.17
N GLN A 236 17.35 5.30 0.09
CA GLN A 236 17.84 4.38 -0.94
C GLN A 236 16.80 4.11 -2.03
N LEU A 237 15.51 4.07 -1.69
CA LEU A 237 14.43 3.97 -2.67
C LEU A 237 14.33 5.22 -3.56
N GLU A 238 14.58 6.43 -3.02
CA GLU A 238 14.70 7.64 -3.83
C GLU A 238 15.87 7.55 -4.83
N GLU A 239 17.03 7.08 -4.37
CA GLU A 239 18.20 6.91 -5.23
C GLU A 239 17.93 5.85 -6.32
N LEU A 240 17.26 4.76 -5.96
CA LEU A 240 16.84 3.70 -6.88
C LEU A 240 15.85 4.24 -7.93
N LEU A 241 14.89 5.08 -7.50
CA LEU A 241 13.93 5.73 -8.40
C LEU A 241 14.64 6.64 -9.42
N ARG A 242 15.73 7.30 -9.01
CA ARG A 242 16.58 8.12 -9.89
C ARG A 242 17.53 7.30 -10.78
N GLY A 243 17.45 5.97 -10.72
CA GLY A 243 18.24 5.05 -11.57
C GLY A 243 19.63 4.73 -11.05
N LYS A 244 19.95 5.01 -9.77
CA LYS A 244 21.21 4.60 -9.17
C LYS A 244 21.21 3.13 -8.80
N ASP A 245 22.37 2.48 -8.90
CA ASP A 245 22.57 1.09 -8.50
C ASP A 245 22.81 1.00 -6.98
N VAL A 246 21.72 0.98 -6.22
CA VAL A 246 21.73 0.90 -4.76
C VAL A 246 21.01 -0.35 -4.22
N GLN A 247 20.76 -1.33 -5.06
CA GLN A 247 20.02 -2.56 -4.72
C GLN A 247 20.63 -3.28 -3.53
N ARG A 248 21.97 -3.42 -3.49
CA ARG A 248 22.69 -4.04 -2.37
C ARG A 248 22.48 -3.32 -1.06
N SER A 249 22.41 -1.99 -1.09
CA SER A 249 22.14 -1.17 0.08
C SER A 249 20.73 -1.40 0.60
N VAL A 250 19.73 -1.47 -0.29
CA VAL A 250 18.33 -1.78 0.07
C VAL A 250 18.25 -3.17 0.73
N ILE A 251 18.90 -4.17 0.14
CA ILE A 251 18.94 -5.54 0.70
C ILE A 251 19.56 -5.54 2.10
N SER A 252 20.70 -4.88 2.29
CA SER A 252 21.38 -4.83 3.58
C SER A 252 20.56 -4.12 4.67
N ILE A 253 19.85 -3.04 4.34
CA ILE A 253 18.98 -2.36 5.29
C ILE A 253 17.86 -3.28 5.81
N ILE A 254 17.36 -4.19 4.97
CA ILE A 254 16.30 -5.12 5.35
C ILE A 254 16.83 -6.34 6.09
N ALA A 255 17.97 -6.89 5.64
CA ALA A 255 18.49 -8.18 6.11
C ALA A 255 19.47 -8.08 7.28
N ASP A 256 20.20 -6.96 7.43
CA ASP A 256 21.31 -6.87 8.40
C ASP A 256 20.90 -6.12 9.70
N LEU A 257 19.62 -6.18 10.07
CA LEU A 257 19.07 -5.45 11.23
C LEU A 257 19.68 -5.86 12.60
N GLU A 258 20.28 -7.03 12.70
CA GLU A 258 20.90 -7.49 13.95
C GLU A 258 22.13 -6.68 14.34
N GLN A 259 22.82 -6.07 13.37
CA GLN A 259 24.03 -5.29 13.61
C GLN A 259 23.77 -3.89 14.19
N GLU A 260 22.52 -3.44 14.22
CA GLU A 260 22.14 -2.10 14.74
C GLU A 260 21.67 -2.12 16.21
N ARG A 261 21.75 -3.26 16.90
CA ARG A 261 21.26 -3.42 18.30
C ARG A 261 22.37 -3.26 19.37
N GLU A 262 23.59 -2.94 18.98
CA GLU A 262 24.66 -2.52 19.86
C GLU A 262 24.80 -1.00 19.83
#